data_45f8beca0860adc40c64b36925440dab
#
_entry.id   45f8beca0860adc40c64b36925440dab
#
_cell.length_a   1.000
_cell.length_b   1.000
_cell.length_c   1.000
_cell.angle_alpha   90.00
_cell.angle_beta   90.00
_cell.angle_gamma   90.00
#
_symmetry.space_group_name_H-M   'P 1'
#
loop_
_entity.id
_entity.type
_entity.pdbx_description
1 polymer ?
#
loop_
_entity_poly.entity_id
_entity_poly.type
_entity_poly.pdbx_seq_one_letter_code
_entity_poly.pdbx_strand_id
1 'polypeptide(L)'
;REQFEHMRSVRGAAGAGAAGALAPNVRNIVAVGAGKGGVGKSTVAVNLAIALSKMGASVGLLDADIYGPNVPNMMGIKDPIQPKNGGIPLEDAYGVRVMSMGFFIPEGQAVVWRGPMIHGAIQQMLRDVDWGDLDYLIVDLPPGTGDATLSLAQLVPLTGAVMVLTPSEVALQDGAKAIAMFRKLNVPILGVIENMSDFTCPHCGEAVDIFGRGASKRICQKYDVEYLGDLPLDPAVRIGGDDGLPVVTSAPEGAAARAFLEIARTLAGKISVLNLNKNDAVAINFSPLPKV
;
A
#
# COMPACT_ATOMS: atom_id res chain seq x y z
N ARG A 1 -7.95 4.30 18.01
CA ARG A 1 -8.43 3.01 18.56
C ARG A 1 -9.97 2.96 18.52
N GLU A 2 -10.66 3.98 19.05
CA GLU A 2 -12.13 4.06 19.02
C GLU A 2 -12.72 4.05 17.60
N GLN A 3 -12.10 4.73 16.61
CA GLN A 3 -12.54 4.72 15.22
C GLN A 3 -12.48 3.31 14.59
N PHE A 4 -11.46 2.53 14.92
CA PHE A 4 -11.35 1.15 14.43
C PHE A 4 -12.30 0.18 15.15
N GLU A 5 -12.59 0.40 16.43
CA GLU A 5 -13.61 -0.36 17.17
C GLU A 5 -15.02 -0.10 16.63
N HIS A 6 -15.34 1.15 16.27
CA HIS A 6 -16.60 1.50 15.63
C HIS A 6 -16.74 0.83 14.24
N MET A 7 -15.68 0.80 13.44
CA MET A 7 -15.67 0.05 12.16
C MET A 7 -15.86 -1.46 12.35
N ARG A 8 -15.41 -2.04 13.45
CA ARG A 8 -15.65 -3.45 13.79
C ARG A 8 -17.10 -3.72 14.17
N SER A 9 -17.79 -2.78 14.83
CA SER A 9 -19.19 -2.96 15.25
C SER A 9 -20.20 -2.95 14.11
N VAL A 10 -19.89 -2.32 12.97
CA VAL A 10 -20.70 -2.33 11.74
C VAL A 10 -20.64 -3.68 10.98
N ARG A 11 -19.87 -4.66 11.49
CA ARG A 11 -19.59 -5.96 10.87
C ARG A 11 -20.78 -6.93 10.76
N GLY A 12 -21.93 -6.63 11.30
CA GLY A 12 -23.06 -7.57 11.43
C GLY A 12 -23.82 -7.90 10.13
N ALA A 13 -23.49 -7.32 8.96
CA ALA A 13 -24.30 -7.43 7.77
C ALA A 13 -23.56 -7.67 6.43
N ALA A 14 -22.23 -7.79 6.40
CA ALA A 14 -21.51 -8.05 5.16
C ALA A 14 -21.19 -9.54 5.03
N GLY A 15 -21.93 -10.17 4.17
CA GLY A 15 -22.11 -11.56 3.88
C GLY A 15 -20.90 -12.46 3.81
N ALA A 16 -21.20 -13.74 4.03
CA ALA A 16 -20.38 -14.90 3.77
C ALA A 16 -19.59 -14.76 2.46
N GLY A 17 -18.25 -14.86 2.55
CA GLY A 17 -17.36 -14.84 1.40
C GLY A 17 -17.78 -15.91 0.41
N ALA A 18 -18.03 -15.50 -0.84
CA ALA A 18 -18.30 -16.44 -1.93
C ALA A 18 -17.04 -17.31 -2.12
N ALA A 19 -17.24 -18.62 -2.19
CA ALA A 19 -16.17 -19.58 -2.51
C ALA A 19 -15.54 -19.19 -3.86
N GLY A 20 -14.28 -18.71 -3.84
CA GLY A 20 -13.55 -18.22 -5.02
C GLY A 20 -13.14 -16.75 -4.98
N ALA A 21 -13.57 -15.97 -3.98
CA ALA A 21 -13.12 -14.58 -3.83
C ALA A 21 -11.64 -14.52 -3.40
N LEU A 22 -10.86 -13.64 -4.04
CA LEU A 22 -9.48 -13.37 -3.63
C LEU A 22 -9.52 -12.58 -2.33
N ALA A 23 -8.77 -13.04 -1.30
CA ALA A 23 -8.66 -12.42 0.02
C ALA A 23 -10.03 -12.11 0.68
N PRO A 24 -10.90 -13.12 0.93
CA PRO A 24 -12.31 -12.92 1.33
C PRO A 24 -12.48 -12.21 2.68
N ASN A 25 -11.49 -12.30 3.56
CA ASN A 25 -11.52 -11.71 4.91
C ASN A 25 -10.82 -10.35 4.99
N VAL A 26 -10.41 -9.78 3.86
CA VAL A 26 -9.76 -8.48 3.78
C VAL A 26 -10.79 -7.42 3.40
N ARG A 27 -10.94 -6.39 4.24
CA ARG A 27 -11.93 -5.32 4.02
C ARG A 27 -11.49 -4.33 2.94
N ASN A 28 -10.23 -3.94 2.98
CA ASN A 28 -9.69 -2.92 2.08
C ASN A 28 -8.35 -3.38 1.54
N ILE A 29 -8.24 -3.47 0.22
CA ILE A 29 -6.98 -3.76 -0.46
C ILE A 29 -6.48 -2.47 -1.11
N VAL A 30 -5.35 -1.98 -0.64
CA VAL A 30 -4.76 -0.69 -1.06
C VAL A 30 -3.47 -0.95 -1.80
N ALA A 31 -3.43 -0.62 -3.09
CA ALA A 31 -2.20 -0.68 -3.86
C ALA A 31 -1.30 0.54 -3.56
N VAL A 32 -0.01 0.30 -3.41
CA VAL A 32 1.01 1.35 -3.43
C VAL A 32 1.75 1.26 -4.75
N GLY A 33 1.61 2.29 -5.57
CA GLY A 33 2.13 2.35 -6.92
C GLY A 33 3.05 3.55 -7.14
N ALA A 34 3.87 3.47 -8.19
CA ALA A 34 4.74 4.55 -8.61
C ALA A 34 4.90 4.54 -10.13
N GLY A 35 5.08 5.70 -10.73
CA GLY A 35 5.31 5.82 -12.19
C GLY A 35 6.68 5.32 -12.65
N LYS A 36 7.67 5.25 -11.74
CA LYS A 36 9.04 4.76 -12.00
C LYS A 36 9.66 4.13 -10.77
N GLY A 37 10.79 3.42 -10.94
CA GLY A 37 11.59 2.89 -9.85
C GLY A 37 12.36 3.96 -9.07
N GLY A 38 12.78 3.64 -7.85
CA GLY A 38 13.65 4.49 -7.04
C GLY A 38 12.97 5.67 -6.33
N VAL A 39 11.64 5.75 -6.33
CA VAL A 39 10.90 6.82 -5.63
C VAL A 39 10.59 6.49 -4.16
N GLY A 40 11.02 5.33 -3.67
CA GLY A 40 10.76 4.88 -2.30
C GLY A 40 9.40 4.21 -2.10
N LYS A 41 8.79 3.65 -3.15
CA LYS A 41 7.49 2.96 -3.13
C LYS A 41 7.39 1.91 -2.01
N SER A 42 8.32 0.95 -1.96
CA SER A 42 8.34 -0.13 -0.96
C SER A 42 8.59 0.39 0.45
N THR A 43 9.45 1.41 0.61
CA THR A 43 9.66 2.11 1.88
C THR A 43 8.36 2.74 2.39
N VAL A 44 7.59 3.36 1.49
CA VAL A 44 6.28 3.93 1.84
C VAL A 44 5.30 2.82 2.19
N ALA A 45 5.22 1.73 1.41
CA ALA A 45 4.31 0.62 1.68
C ALA A 45 4.56 -0.01 3.06
N VAL A 46 5.83 -0.29 3.40
CA VAL A 46 6.25 -0.84 4.70
C VAL A 46 5.85 0.09 5.85
N ASN A 47 6.28 1.35 5.80
CA ASN A 47 6.03 2.28 6.91
C ASN A 47 4.56 2.66 7.03
N LEU A 48 3.81 2.72 5.93
CA LEU A 48 2.36 2.94 5.94
C LEU A 48 1.61 1.78 6.59
N ALA A 49 1.99 0.53 6.27
CA ALA A 49 1.40 -0.66 6.89
C ALA A 49 1.63 -0.67 8.41
N ILE A 50 2.86 -0.38 8.86
CA ILE A 50 3.20 -0.30 10.27
C ILE A 50 2.46 0.87 10.95
N ALA A 51 2.35 2.03 10.29
CA ALA A 51 1.63 3.18 10.83
C ALA A 51 0.15 2.87 11.05
N LEU A 52 -0.51 2.19 10.11
CA LEU A 52 -1.89 1.73 10.26
C LEU A 52 -2.03 0.71 11.40
N SER A 53 -1.10 -0.24 11.51
CA SER A 53 -1.07 -1.23 12.61
C SER A 53 -0.91 -0.55 13.97
N LYS A 54 -0.01 0.44 14.10
CA LYS A 54 0.16 1.23 15.34
C LYS A 54 -1.08 2.04 15.72
N MET A 55 -1.92 2.38 14.77
CA MET A 55 -3.23 3.01 15.02
C MET A 55 -4.31 2.00 15.45
N GLY A 56 -4.00 0.72 15.51
CA GLY A 56 -4.87 -0.36 16.00
C GLY A 56 -5.62 -1.12 14.91
N ALA A 57 -5.31 -0.92 13.63
CA ALA A 57 -5.86 -1.71 12.55
C ALA A 57 -5.18 -3.09 12.45
N SER A 58 -5.93 -4.09 11.98
CA SER A 58 -5.37 -5.38 11.55
C SER A 58 -4.85 -5.22 10.12
N VAL A 59 -3.53 -5.35 9.91
CA VAL A 59 -2.88 -5.01 8.64
C VAL A 59 -2.07 -6.16 8.08
N GLY A 60 -2.20 -6.38 6.77
CA GLY A 60 -1.33 -7.21 5.96
C GLY A 60 -0.50 -6.36 4.97
N LEU A 61 0.65 -6.88 4.59
CA LEU A 61 1.52 -6.31 3.55
C LEU A 61 1.90 -7.42 2.58
N LEU A 62 1.51 -7.25 1.32
CA LEU A 62 1.86 -8.12 0.21
C LEU A 62 2.90 -7.42 -0.66
N ASP A 63 4.11 -7.97 -0.71
CA ASP A 63 5.14 -7.56 -1.65
C ASP A 63 4.92 -8.28 -2.98
N ALA A 64 4.41 -7.56 -3.95
CA ALA A 64 4.15 -8.04 -5.31
C ALA A 64 5.24 -7.58 -6.31
N ASP A 65 6.34 -6.96 -5.84
CA ASP A 65 7.48 -6.60 -6.68
C ASP A 65 8.41 -7.80 -6.88
N ILE A 66 8.12 -8.55 -7.92
CA ILE A 66 8.80 -9.81 -8.24
C ILE A 66 10.25 -9.60 -8.68
N TYR A 67 10.54 -8.44 -9.25
CA TYR A 67 11.86 -8.14 -9.81
C TYR A 67 12.87 -7.69 -8.74
N GLY A 68 12.37 -7.16 -7.64
CA GLY A 68 13.19 -6.70 -6.52
C GLY A 68 12.41 -6.72 -5.21
N PRO A 69 12.08 -7.94 -4.71
CA PRO A 69 11.30 -8.05 -3.46
C PRO A 69 12.16 -7.60 -2.28
N ASN A 70 11.93 -6.38 -1.81
CA ASN A 70 12.72 -5.76 -0.75
C ASN A 70 12.00 -5.72 0.61
N VAL A 71 10.69 -5.96 0.63
CA VAL A 71 9.89 -5.89 1.86
C VAL A 71 10.43 -6.80 2.98
N PRO A 72 10.83 -8.07 2.73
CA PRO A 72 11.39 -8.91 3.78
C PRO A 72 12.59 -8.28 4.50
N ASN A 73 13.55 -7.77 3.72
CA ASN A 73 14.74 -7.12 4.28
C ASN A 73 14.36 -5.86 5.09
N MET A 74 13.48 -5.02 4.55
CA MET A 74 12.99 -3.81 5.23
C MET A 74 12.22 -4.10 6.51
N MET A 75 11.60 -5.28 6.60
CA MET A 75 10.85 -5.74 7.78
C MET A 75 11.70 -6.59 8.74
N GLY A 76 13.00 -6.75 8.46
CA GLY A 76 13.90 -7.55 9.28
C GLY A 76 13.63 -9.05 9.27
N ILE A 77 12.92 -9.55 8.28
CA ILE A 77 12.59 -10.96 8.09
C ILE A 77 13.75 -11.62 7.34
N LYS A 78 14.56 -12.44 8.04
CA LYS A 78 15.79 -13.01 7.47
C LYS A 78 15.63 -14.44 6.98
N ASP A 79 14.73 -15.21 7.57
CA ASP A 79 14.57 -16.61 7.26
C ASP A 79 13.43 -16.83 6.26
N PRO A 80 13.67 -17.65 5.22
CA PRO A 80 12.60 -18.03 4.30
C PRO A 80 11.49 -18.78 5.04
N ILE A 81 10.26 -18.46 4.73
CA ILE A 81 9.10 -19.15 5.27
C ILE A 81 9.15 -20.62 4.89
N GLN A 82 9.12 -21.50 5.89
CA GLN A 82 8.93 -22.93 5.69
C GLN A 82 7.43 -23.24 5.75
N PRO A 83 6.86 -23.95 4.74
CA PRO A 83 5.45 -24.33 4.76
C PRO A 83 5.13 -25.17 6.01
N LYS A 84 4.18 -24.71 6.82
CA LYS A 84 3.66 -25.47 7.96
C LYS A 84 2.32 -26.10 7.57
N ASN A 85 2.18 -27.41 7.73
CA ASN A 85 0.92 -28.15 7.53
C ASN A 85 0.26 -27.94 6.16
N GLY A 86 1.05 -27.75 5.09
CA GLY A 86 0.54 -27.61 3.72
C GLY A 86 -0.03 -26.25 3.35
N GLY A 87 -0.04 -25.27 4.26
CA GLY A 87 -0.40 -23.88 3.98
C GLY A 87 0.81 -23.01 3.66
N ILE A 88 0.58 -21.81 3.15
CA ILE A 88 1.62 -20.79 2.97
C ILE A 88 1.63 -19.95 4.25
N PRO A 89 2.68 -20.04 5.08
CA PRO A 89 2.72 -19.28 6.33
C PRO A 89 2.94 -17.79 6.07
N LEU A 90 2.37 -16.97 6.96
CA LEU A 90 2.63 -15.54 7.04
C LEU A 90 3.68 -15.26 8.10
N GLU A 91 4.51 -14.27 7.85
CA GLU A 91 5.40 -13.72 8.87
C GLU A 91 4.75 -12.51 9.53
N ASP A 92 4.80 -12.46 10.86
CA ASP A 92 4.35 -11.31 11.64
C ASP A 92 5.57 -10.47 12.02
N ALA A 93 5.62 -9.24 11.48
CA ALA A 93 6.67 -8.30 11.83
C ALA A 93 6.04 -6.92 12.14
N TYR A 94 6.40 -6.34 13.27
CA TYR A 94 5.90 -5.03 13.74
C TYR A 94 4.36 -4.92 13.80
N GLY A 95 3.66 -6.05 14.05
CA GLY A 95 2.21 -6.12 14.08
C GLY A 95 1.55 -6.09 12.69
N VAL A 96 2.30 -6.41 11.64
CA VAL A 96 1.84 -6.53 10.25
C VAL A 96 2.09 -7.95 9.77
N ARG A 97 1.09 -8.57 9.14
CA ARG A 97 1.22 -9.87 8.47
C ARG A 97 1.84 -9.67 7.09
N VAL A 98 3.01 -10.28 6.89
CA VAL A 98 3.83 -10.03 5.69
C VAL A 98 3.88 -11.25 4.81
N MET A 99 3.68 -11.05 3.52
CA MET A 99 3.89 -12.01 2.46
C MET A 99 4.69 -11.38 1.33
N SER A 100 5.69 -12.08 0.82
CA SER A 100 6.52 -11.61 -0.28
C SER A 100 6.88 -12.74 -1.23
N MET A 101 6.97 -12.42 -2.51
CA MET A 101 7.61 -13.29 -3.50
C MET A 101 9.06 -13.61 -3.13
N GLY A 102 9.74 -12.71 -2.41
CA GLY A 102 11.10 -12.91 -1.93
C GLY A 102 11.28 -14.14 -1.05
N PHE A 103 10.24 -14.59 -0.38
CA PHE A 103 10.31 -15.79 0.46
C PHE A 103 10.50 -17.09 -0.32
N PHE A 104 10.20 -17.09 -1.62
CA PHE A 104 10.33 -18.26 -2.50
C PHE A 104 11.55 -18.23 -3.40
N ILE A 105 12.30 -17.14 -3.37
CA ILE A 105 13.49 -16.94 -4.20
C ILE A 105 14.73 -17.13 -3.33
N PRO A 106 15.54 -18.19 -3.56
CA PRO A 106 16.79 -18.36 -2.85
C PRO A 106 17.73 -17.17 -3.08
N GLU A 107 18.43 -16.76 -2.02
CA GLU A 107 19.38 -15.65 -2.11
C GLU A 107 20.41 -15.86 -3.22
N GLY A 108 20.67 -14.80 -4.00
CA GLY A 108 21.61 -14.82 -5.11
C GLY A 108 21.12 -15.54 -6.39
N GLN A 109 19.87 -16.00 -6.44
CA GLN A 109 19.31 -16.60 -7.66
C GLN A 109 18.42 -15.61 -8.41
N ALA A 110 18.66 -15.49 -9.73
CA ALA A 110 17.76 -14.78 -10.61
C ALA A 110 16.69 -15.74 -11.15
N VAL A 111 15.43 -15.49 -10.81
CA VAL A 111 14.31 -16.26 -11.36
C VAL A 111 13.70 -15.48 -12.52
N VAL A 112 13.62 -16.13 -13.68
CA VAL A 112 12.97 -15.53 -14.86
C VAL A 112 11.46 -15.77 -14.77
N TRP A 113 10.73 -14.77 -14.34
CA TRP A 113 9.27 -14.82 -14.26
C TRP A 113 8.65 -14.45 -15.61
N ARG A 114 7.72 -15.26 -16.10
CA ARG A 114 6.87 -14.92 -17.24
C ARG A 114 5.50 -14.44 -16.75
N GLY A 115 4.87 -13.54 -17.50
CA GLY A 115 3.59 -12.91 -17.11
C GLY A 115 2.54 -13.86 -16.52
N PRO A 116 2.22 -15.02 -17.16
CA PRO A 116 1.27 -15.98 -16.61
C PRO A 116 1.67 -16.59 -15.26
N MET A 117 2.99 -16.78 -15.02
CA MET A 117 3.50 -17.29 -13.74
C MET A 117 3.33 -16.26 -12.62
N ILE A 118 3.60 -14.99 -12.91
CA ILE A 118 3.40 -13.88 -12.00
C ILE A 118 1.93 -13.79 -11.56
N HIS A 119 1.04 -13.82 -12.54
CA HIS A 119 -0.40 -13.79 -12.31
C HIS A 119 -0.85 -14.94 -11.39
N GLY A 120 -0.43 -16.17 -11.69
CA GLY A 120 -0.73 -17.35 -10.87
C GLY A 120 -0.20 -17.25 -9.45
N ALA A 121 1.04 -16.78 -9.27
CA ALA A 121 1.66 -16.65 -7.95
C ALA A 121 0.94 -15.60 -7.08
N ILE A 122 0.62 -14.42 -7.63
CA ILE A 122 -0.13 -13.40 -6.89
C ILE A 122 -1.55 -13.88 -6.55
N GLN A 123 -2.21 -14.54 -7.49
CA GLN A 123 -3.52 -15.12 -7.23
C GLN A 123 -3.48 -16.15 -6.10
N GLN A 124 -2.45 -16.98 -6.07
CA GLN A 124 -2.23 -17.96 -5.02
C GLN A 124 -1.95 -17.29 -3.68
N MET A 125 -1.09 -16.25 -3.64
CA MET A 125 -0.81 -15.50 -2.41
C MET A 125 -2.03 -14.77 -1.84
N LEU A 126 -2.95 -14.33 -2.69
CA LEU A 126 -4.18 -13.69 -2.22
C LEU A 126 -5.21 -14.70 -1.73
N ARG A 127 -5.28 -15.90 -2.34
CA ARG A 127 -6.31 -16.90 -2.07
C ARG A 127 -5.89 -17.91 -1.02
N ASP A 128 -4.66 -18.43 -1.10
CA ASP A 128 -4.22 -19.62 -0.36
C ASP A 128 -3.44 -19.24 0.92
N VAL A 129 -3.06 -17.98 1.09
CA VAL A 129 -2.47 -17.43 2.31
C VAL A 129 -3.59 -17.18 3.32
N ASP A 130 -3.40 -17.63 4.55
CA ASP A 130 -4.32 -17.33 5.66
C ASP A 130 -4.07 -15.91 6.20
N TRP A 131 -4.60 -14.92 5.49
CA TRP A 131 -4.53 -13.53 5.91
C TRP A 131 -5.31 -13.26 7.20
N GLY A 132 -6.24 -14.15 7.59
CA GLY A 132 -7.20 -13.89 8.66
C GLY A 132 -8.04 -12.64 8.38
N ASP A 133 -8.64 -12.10 9.43
CA ASP A 133 -9.46 -10.88 9.34
C ASP A 133 -8.56 -9.65 9.29
N LEU A 134 -8.49 -8.96 8.14
CA LEU A 134 -7.74 -7.73 7.96
C LEU A 134 -8.65 -6.52 7.71
N ASP A 135 -8.30 -5.40 8.35
CA ASP A 135 -8.89 -4.09 8.01
C ASP A 135 -8.26 -3.55 6.72
N TYR A 136 -6.94 -3.76 6.54
CA TYR A 136 -6.19 -3.33 5.36
C TYR A 136 -5.20 -4.41 4.90
N LEU A 137 -5.13 -4.62 3.59
CA LEU A 137 -4.01 -5.29 2.92
C LEU A 137 -3.32 -4.26 2.02
N ILE A 138 -2.11 -3.88 2.38
CA ILE A 138 -1.27 -3.02 1.56
C ILE A 138 -0.55 -3.89 0.54
N VAL A 139 -0.64 -3.53 -0.73
CA VAL A 139 0.00 -4.27 -1.83
C VAL A 139 1.08 -3.38 -2.44
N ASP A 140 2.33 -3.75 -2.25
CA ASP A 140 3.48 -3.10 -2.86
C ASP A 140 3.63 -3.58 -4.30
N LEU A 141 3.24 -2.74 -5.28
CA LEU A 141 3.22 -3.11 -6.69
C LEU A 141 4.63 -3.01 -7.33
N PRO A 142 4.90 -3.72 -8.43
CA PRO A 142 6.08 -3.47 -9.25
C PRO A 142 6.17 -2.01 -9.70
N PRO A 143 7.37 -1.45 -9.90
CA PRO A 143 7.54 -0.07 -10.33
C PRO A 143 7.09 0.12 -11.79
N GLY A 144 6.63 1.34 -12.10
CA GLY A 144 6.23 1.75 -13.45
C GLY A 144 4.81 1.37 -13.83
N THR A 145 4.51 1.52 -15.11
CA THR A 145 3.19 1.31 -15.71
C THR A 145 3.19 0.15 -16.73
N GLY A 146 4.12 -0.78 -16.58
CA GLY A 146 4.29 -1.93 -17.47
C GLY A 146 3.24 -3.03 -17.24
N ASP A 147 3.34 -4.07 -18.06
CA ASP A 147 2.37 -5.18 -18.09
C ASP A 147 2.20 -5.88 -16.74
N ALA A 148 3.27 -5.99 -15.95
CA ALA A 148 3.20 -6.61 -14.62
C ALA A 148 2.28 -5.82 -13.68
N THR A 149 2.50 -4.50 -13.56
CA THR A 149 1.67 -3.60 -12.74
C THR A 149 0.24 -3.59 -13.22
N LEU A 150 0.03 -3.52 -14.55
CA LEU A 150 -1.29 -3.54 -15.18
C LEU A 150 -2.04 -4.83 -14.85
N SER A 151 -1.40 -5.99 -15.06
CA SER A 151 -1.98 -7.30 -14.80
C SER A 151 -2.35 -7.48 -13.32
N LEU A 152 -1.48 -7.03 -12.40
CA LEU A 152 -1.74 -7.09 -10.97
C LEU A 152 -2.91 -6.19 -10.58
N ALA A 153 -2.96 -4.96 -11.08
CA ALA A 153 -4.04 -4.03 -10.78
C ALA A 153 -5.40 -4.50 -11.32
N GLN A 154 -5.42 -5.34 -12.35
CA GLN A 154 -6.63 -5.99 -12.86
C GLN A 154 -7.04 -7.23 -12.05
N LEU A 155 -6.07 -7.97 -11.54
CA LEU A 155 -6.31 -9.21 -10.80
C LEU A 155 -6.82 -8.94 -9.39
N VAL A 156 -6.21 -7.97 -8.70
CA VAL A 156 -6.47 -7.68 -7.29
C VAL A 156 -7.74 -6.83 -7.17
N PRO A 157 -8.72 -7.20 -6.32
CA PRO A 157 -9.93 -6.39 -6.10
C PRO A 157 -9.61 -5.15 -5.25
N LEU A 158 -8.95 -4.16 -5.85
CA LEU A 158 -8.45 -2.99 -5.17
C LEU A 158 -9.57 -2.07 -4.68
N THR A 159 -9.50 -1.67 -3.41
CA THR A 159 -10.30 -0.55 -2.89
C THR A 159 -9.84 0.77 -3.51
N GLY A 160 -8.55 0.90 -3.79
CA GLY A 160 -7.94 1.99 -4.50
C GLY A 160 -6.41 1.95 -4.46
N ALA A 161 -5.78 2.95 -5.07
CA ALA A 161 -4.33 3.06 -5.17
C ALA A 161 -3.81 4.36 -4.55
N VAL A 162 -2.69 4.26 -3.83
CA VAL A 162 -1.87 5.38 -3.35
C VAL A 162 -0.68 5.52 -4.30
N MET A 163 -0.43 6.72 -4.78
CA MET A 163 0.67 7.01 -5.70
C MET A 163 1.84 7.66 -4.96
N VAL A 164 3.03 7.09 -5.09
CA VAL A 164 4.27 7.63 -4.50
C VAL A 164 5.06 8.34 -5.60
N LEU A 165 5.34 9.63 -5.40
CA LEU A 165 6.07 10.49 -6.32
C LEU A 165 7.22 11.18 -5.60
N THR A 166 8.24 11.59 -6.35
CA THR A 166 9.26 12.54 -5.88
C THR A 166 9.01 13.92 -6.50
N PRO A 167 9.53 15.02 -5.94
CA PRO A 167 9.21 16.37 -6.39
C PRO A 167 9.72 16.74 -7.79
N SER A 168 10.47 15.88 -8.49
CA SER A 168 11.05 16.21 -9.79
C SER A 168 10.02 16.22 -10.92
N GLU A 169 10.15 17.13 -11.88
CA GLU A 169 9.25 17.25 -13.04
C GLU A 169 9.17 15.94 -13.87
N VAL A 170 10.27 15.20 -13.99
CA VAL A 170 10.29 13.90 -14.68
C VAL A 170 9.42 12.88 -13.92
N ALA A 171 9.50 12.84 -12.58
CA ALA A 171 8.67 11.95 -11.77
C ALA A 171 7.18 12.27 -11.90
N LEU A 172 6.84 13.55 -12.11
CA LEU A 172 5.46 13.97 -12.35
C LEU A 172 4.89 13.42 -13.65
N GLN A 173 5.68 13.41 -14.73
CA GLN A 173 5.23 12.86 -16.00
C GLN A 173 4.92 11.36 -15.90
N ASP A 174 5.78 10.61 -15.21
CA ASP A 174 5.58 9.18 -15.00
C ASP A 174 4.43 8.91 -14.01
N GLY A 175 4.29 9.74 -12.97
CA GLY A 175 3.15 9.71 -12.06
C GLY A 175 1.82 9.96 -12.76
N ALA A 176 1.78 10.92 -13.70
CA ALA A 176 0.60 11.18 -14.51
C ALA A 176 0.18 9.98 -15.35
N LYS A 177 1.16 9.26 -15.95
CA LYS A 177 0.90 8.02 -16.69
C LYS A 177 0.30 6.94 -15.79
N ALA A 178 0.86 6.79 -14.57
CA ALA A 178 0.37 5.80 -13.62
C ALA A 178 -1.06 6.13 -13.13
N ILE A 179 -1.36 7.40 -12.81
CA ILE A 179 -2.73 7.85 -12.48
C ILE A 179 -3.69 7.53 -13.63
N ALA A 180 -3.30 7.83 -14.86
CA ALA A 180 -4.13 7.56 -16.05
C ALA A 180 -4.35 6.05 -16.25
N MET A 181 -3.35 5.21 -15.96
CA MET A 181 -3.44 3.75 -16.03
C MET A 181 -4.49 3.23 -15.02
N PHE A 182 -4.38 3.60 -13.74
CA PHE A 182 -5.32 3.15 -12.71
C PHE A 182 -6.75 3.61 -13.00
N ARG A 183 -6.93 4.84 -13.52
CA ARG A 183 -8.25 5.33 -13.95
C ARG A 183 -8.85 4.50 -15.09
N LYS A 184 -8.04 4.08 -16.08
CA LYS A 184 -8.49 3.17 -17.15
C LYS A 184 -8.93 1.81 -16.63
N LEU A 185 -8.37 1.37 -15.50
CA LEU A 185 -8.75 0.14 -14.82
C LEU A 185 -9.94 0.31 -13.87
N ASN A 186 -10.52 1.50 -13.78
CA ASN A 186 -11.56 1.86 -12.82
C ASN A 186 -11.11 1.66 -11.36
N VAL A 187 -9.81 1.77 -11.08
CA VAL A 187 -9.26 1.75 -9.73
C VAL A 187 -9.22 3.19 -9.20
N PRO A 188 -9.91 3.49 -8.10
CA PRO A 188 -9.88 4.81 -7.48
C PRO A 188 -8.47 5.19 -7.04
N ILE A 189 -8.06 6.44 -7.29
CA ILE A 189 -6.83 7.00 -6.70
C ILE A 189 -7.19 7.55 -5.33
N LEU A 190 -6.68 6.90 -4.28
CA LEU A 190 -6.88 7.32 -2.89
C LEU A 190 -6.11 8.59 -2.56
N GLY A 191 -5.00 8.82 -3.23
CA GLY A 191 -4.24 10.04 -3.15
C GLY A 191 -2.78 9.87 -3.55
N VAL A 192 -2.05 10.97 -3.43
CA VAL A 192 -0.63 11.07 -3.79
C VAL A 192 0.19 11.39 -2.54
N ILE A 193 1.31 10.70 -2.37
CA ILE A 193 2.34 10.98 -1.37
C ILE A 193 3.57 11.54 -2.10
N GLU A 194 4.04 12.71 -1.70
CA GLU A 194 5.31 13.26 -2.17
C GLU A 194 6.43 12.76 -1.25
N ASN A 195 7.25 11.84 -1.73
CA ASN A 195 8.41 11.34 -0.99
C ASN A 195 9.66 12.13 -1.34
N MET A 196 10.62 12.23 -0.40
CA MET A 196 11.84 13.02 -0.54
C MET A 196 11.54 14.50 -0.80
N SER A 197 10.55 15.05 -0.09
CA SER A 197 10.01 16.40 -0.33
C SER A 197 10.98 17.51 0.07
N ASP A 198 11.66 17.35 1.18
CA ASP A 198 12.64 18.28 1.71
C ASP A 198 13.70 17.55 2.54
N PHE A 199 14.83 18.19 2.73
CA PHE A 199 15.92 17.71 3.57
C PHE A 199 16.26 18.76 4.61
N THR A 200 16.26 18.36 5.88
CA THR A 200 16.74 19.23 6.96
C THR A 200 18.17 18.83 7.31
N CYS A 201 19.11 19.77 7.20
CA CYS A 201 20.51 19.53 7.55
C CYS A 201 20.64 19.15 9.03
N PRO A 202 21.21 17.98 9.36
CA PRO A 202 21.33 17.54 10.76
C PRO A 202 22.34 18.38 11.58
N HIS A 203 23.18 19.19 10.94
CA HIS A 203 24.19 20.00 11.59
C HIS A 203 23.71 21.42 11.94
N CYS A 204 22.99 22.09 11.01
CA CYS A 204 22.55 23.47 11.21
C CYS A 204 21.02 23.62 11.28
N GLY A 205 20.25 22.58 11.00
CA GLY A 205 18.78 22.65 11.01
C GLY A 205 18.18 23.37 9.80
N GLU A 206 18.99 23.83 8.85
CA GLU A 206 18.51 24.52 7.65
C GLU A 206 17.82 23.53 6.70
N ALA A 207 16.65 23.92 6.20
CA ALA A 207 15.92 23.14 5.20
C ALA A 207 16.50 23.40 3.81
N VAL A 208 16.93 22.34 3.14
CA VAL A 208 17.49 22.36 1.79
C VAL A 208 16.55 21.69 0.81
N ASP A 209 16.27 22.35 -0.29
CA ASP A 209 15.46 21.82 -1.38
C ASP A 209 16.37 21.07 -2.37
N ILE A 210 16.42 19.73 -2.25
CA ILE A 210 17.32 18.91 -3.08
C ILE A 210 16.65 18.55 -4.42
N PHE A 211 15.35 18.24 -4.42
CA PHE A 211 14.63 17.72 -5.59
C PHE A 211 13.50 18.64 -6.09
N GLY A 212 13.31 19.82 -5.51
CA GLY A 212 12.17 20.69 -5.74
C GLY A 212 11.04 20.47 -4.73
N ARG A 213 10.04 21.34 -4.72
CA ARG A 213 8.89 21.28 -3.79
C ARG A 213 7.55 21.43 -4.51
N GLY A 214 6.54 20.76 -3.98
CA GLY A 214 5.13 20.99 -4.35
C GLY A 214 4.75 20.54 -5.76
N ALA A 215 5.62 19.78 -6.41
CA ALA A 215 5.35 19.27 -7.73
C ALA A 215 4.18 18.28 -7.71
N SER A 216 4.08 17.44 -6.69
CA SER A 216 2.97 16.50 -6.53
C SER A 216 1.64 17.21 -6.24
N LYS A 217 1.65 18.38 -5.58
CA LYS A 217 0.44 19.20 -5.38
C LYS A 217 -0.11 19.72 -6.71
N ARG A 218 0.77 20.10 -7.66
CA ARG A 218 0.34 20.49 -9.01
C ARG A 218 -0.32 19.34 -9.78
N ILE A 219 0.24 18.12 -9.65
CA ILE A 219 -0.39 16.91 -10.21
C ILE A 219 -1.75 16.67 -9.57
N CYS A 220 -1.86 16.76 -8.25
CA CYS A 220 -3.12 16.57 -7.55
C CYS A 220 -4.21 17.53 -8.06
N GLN A 221 -3.89 18.80 -8.22
CA GLN A 221 -4.80 19.80 -8.78
C GLN A 221 -5.17 19.49 -10.23
N LYS A 222 -4.18 19.14 -11.07
CA LYS A 222 -4.41 18.87 -12.50
C LYS A 222 -5.29 17.65 -12.75
N TYR A 223 -5.13 16.62 -11.94
CA TYR A 223 -5.83 15.34 -12.12
C TYR A 223 -6.97 15.14 -11.12
N ASP A 224 -7.34 16.15 -10.35
CA ASP A 224 -8.39 16.06 -9.34
C ASP A 224 -8.22 14.79 -8.46
N VAL A 225 -7.06 14.69 -7.81
CA VAL A 225 -6.70 13.63 -6.86
C VAL A 225 -6.23 14.27 -5.57
N GLU A 226 -6.46 13.60 -4.45
CA GLU A 226 -6.10 14.12 -3.14
C GLU A 226 -4.60 14.06 -2.88
N TYR A 227 -4.08 15.07 -2.18
CA TYR A 227 -2.74 15.08 -1.65
C TYR A 227 -2.76 14.55 -0.22
N LEU A 228 -2.13 13.39 0.02
CA LEU A 228 -2.12 12.73 1.34
C LEU A 228 -1.06 13.31 2.28
N GLY A 229 0.02 13.85 1.74
CA GLY A 229 1.09 14.43 2.53
C GLY A 229 2.45 14.28 1.86
N ASP A 230 3.46 14.82 2.53
CA ASP A 230 4.87 14.77 2.15
C ASP A 230 5.70 14.03 3.20
N LEU A 231 6.72 13.33 2.71
CA LEU A 231 7.69 12.61 3.50
C LEU A 231 9.06 13.24 3.29
N PRO A 232 9.76 13.63 4.36
CA PRO A 232 11.08 14.21 4.25
C PRO A 232 12.12 13.22 3.73
N LEU A 233 13.15 13.73 3.08
CA LEU A 233 14.37 12.97 2.82
C LEU A 233 15.15 12.85 4.15
N ASP A 234 14.95 11.76 4.87
CA ASP A 234 15.54 11.53 6.17
C ASP A 234 16.47 10.31 6.12
N PRO A 235 17.76 10.46 6.49
CA PRO A 235 18.70 9.33 6.58
C PRO A 235 18.19 8.19 7.46
N ALA A 236 17.40 8.46 8.51
CA ALA A 236 16.85 7.45 9.39
C ALA A 236 15.88 6.51 8.64
N VAL A 237 15.17 6.99 7.62
CA VAL A 237 14.30 6.17 6.78
C VAL A 237 15.11 5.14 6.00
N ARG A 238 16.24 5.56 5.41
CA ARG A 238 17.14 4.66 4.67
C ARG A 238 17.79 3.66 5.62
N ILE A 239 18.41 4.14 6.70
CA ILE A 239 19.10 3.28 7.69
C ILE A 239 18.12 2.24 8.24
N GLY A 240 16.93 2.67 8.65
CA GLY A 240 15.92 1.75 9.17
C GLY A 240 15.46 0.71 8.14
N GLY A 241 15.38 1.08 6.86
CA GLY A 241 15.09 0.14 5.78
C GLY A 241 16.20 -0.88 5.54
N ASP A 242 17.46 -0.45 5.59
CA ASP A 242 18.63 -1.33 5.41
C ASP A 242 18.82 -2.28 6.61
N ASP A 243 18.54 -1.80 7.82
CA ASP A 243 18.71 -2.56 9.06
C ASP A 243 17.50 -3.45 9.41
N GLY A 244 16.43 -3.39 8.62
CA GLY A 244 15.17 -4.11 8.90
C GLY A 244 14.41 -3.54 10.09
N LEU A 245 14.59 -2.26 10.40
CA LEU A 245 14.01 -1.51 11.51
C LEU A 245 13.29 -0.25 11.02
N PRO A 246 12.09 -0.36 10.40
CA PRO A 246 11.40 0.75 9.77
C PRO A 246 11.26 1.99 10.65
N VAL A 247 11.37 3.20 10.06
CA VAL A 247 11.48 4.46 10.79
C VAL A 247 10.29 4.74 11.72
N VAL A 248 9.10 4.29 11.37
CA VAL A 248 7.91 4.38 12.24
C VAL A 248 8.08 3.63 13.55
N THR A 249 9.00 2.65 13.59
CA THR A 249 9.32 1.87 14.79
C THR A 249 10.63 2.33 15.43
N SER A 250 11.68 2.56 14.63
CA SER A 250 13.01 2.90 15.14
C SER A 250 13.12 4.33 15.68
N ALA A 251 12.36 5.28 15.11
CA ALA A 251 12.38 6.68 15.50
C ALA A 251 10.95 7.27 15.54
N PRO A 252 10.07 6.79 16.45
CA PRO A 252 8.64 7.11 16.44
C PRO A 252 8.35 8.61 16.63
N GLU A 253 9.23 9.35 17.32
CA GLU A 253 9.12 10.79 17.53
C GLU A 253 9.79 11.61 16.42
N GLY A 254 10.40 10.98 15.44
CA GLY A 254 11.06 11.62 14.31
C GLY A 254 10.06 12.27 13.35
N ALA A 255 10.52 13.25 12.58
CA ALA A 255 9.68 13.95 11.61
C ALA A 255 9.08 13.00 10.55
N ALA A 256 9.90 12.08 10.04
CA ALA A 256 9.44 11.09 9.07
C ALA A 256 8.37 10.15 9.66
N ALA A 257 8.56 9.63 10.89
CA ALA A 257 7.58 8.75 11.53
C ALA A 257 6.24 9.46 11.76
N ARG A 258 6.26 10.72 12.23
CA ARG A 258 5.05 11.53 12.39
C ARG A 258 4.34 11.76 11.06
N ALA A 259 5.09 12.06 9.99
CA ALA A 259 4.51 12.23 8.66
C ALA A 259 3.82 10.94 8.16
N PHE A 260 4.43 9.78 8.35
CA PHE A 260 3.79 8.49 8.03
C PHE A 260 2.49 8.26 8.81
N LEU A 261 2.46 8.59 10.11
CA LEU A 261 1.25 8.46 10.93
C LEU A 261 0.12 9.40 10.47
N GLU A 262 0.44 10.65 10.10
CA GLU A 262 -0.55 11.59 9.56
C GLU A 262 -1.10 11.13 8.20
N ILE A 263 -0.23 10.66 7.31
CA ILE A 263 -0.63 10.10 6.01
C ILE A 263 -1.54 8.87 6.22
N ALA A 264 -1.16 7.97 7.14
CA ALA A 264 -1.98 6.80 7.47
C ALA A 264 -3.36 7.19 7.99
N ARG A 265 -3.45 8.23 8.85
CA ARG A 265 -4.71 8.75 9.37
C ARG A 265 -5.59 9.32 8.26
N THR A 266 -5.02 10.14 7.39
CA THR A 266 -5.72 10.74 6.24
C THR A 266 -6.25 9.65 5.30
N LEU A 267 -5.42 8.67 4.98
CA LEU A 267 -5.78 7.54 4.13
C LEU A 267 -6.93 6.71 4.74
N ALA A 268 -6.84 6.37 6.03
CA ALA A 268 -7.87 5.61 6.72
C ALA A 268 -9.22 6.37 6.74
N GLY A 269 -9.20 7.67 7.00
CA GLY A 269 -10.37 8.53 6.93
C GLY A 269 -11.03 8.52 5.55
N LYS A 270 -10.23 8.65 4.49
CA LYS A 270 -10.71 8.61 3.11
C LYS A 270 -11.36 7.28 2.74
N ILE A 271 -10.71 6.17 3.09
CA ILE A 271 -11.25 4.84 2.84
C ILE A 271 -12.56 4.63 3.58
N SER A 272 -12.67 5.12 4.83
CA SER A 272 -13.91 5.06 5.59
C SER A 272 -15.07 5.77 4.89
N VAL A 273 -14.83 6.98 4.38
CA VAL A 273 -15.83 7.73 3.59
C VAL A 273 -16.23 7.00 2.31
N LEU A 274 -15.26 6.42 1.60
CA LEU A 274 -15.56 5.65 0.38
C LEU A 274 -16.42 4.41 0.68
N ASN A 275 -16.18 3.74 1.80
CA ASN A 275 -16.96 2.57 2.20
C ASN A 275 -18.38 2.94 2.63
N LEU A 276 -18.58 4.07 3.32
CA LEU A 276 -19.90 4.59 3.66
C LEU A 276 -20.71 4.89 2.40
N ASN A 277 -20.14 5.61 1.44
CA ASN A 277 -20.81 5.95 0.19
C ASN A 277 -21.18 4.71 -0.64
N LYS A 278 -20.39 3.64 -0.61
CA LYS A 278 -20.72 2.37 -1.27
C LYS A 278 -21.92 1.69 -0.61
N ASN A 279 -22.01 1.71 0.72
CA ASN A 279 -23.11 1.11 1.47
C ASN A 279 -24.42 1.88 1.27
N ASP A 280 -24.38 3.20 1.23
CA ASP A 280 -25.54 4.06 0.96
C ASP A 280 -26.06 3.87 -0.48
N ALA A 281 -25.19 3.67 -1.45
CA ALA A 281 -25.59 3.38 -2.84
C ALA A 281 -26.33 2.03 -2.99
N VAL A 282 -26.09 1.07 -2.12
CA VAL A 282 -26.81 -0.21 -2.08
C VAL A 282 -28.19 -0.08 -1.39
N ALA A 283 -28.35 0.89 -0.50
CA ALA A 283 -29.59 1.09 0.27
C ALA A 283 -30.70 1.82 -0.54
N ILE A 284 -30.43 2.41 -1.70
CA ILE A 284 -31.41 3.17 -2.51
C ILE A 284 -31.97 2.31 -3.66
N ASN A 285 -32.29 1.07 -3.43
CA ASN A 285 -33.15 0.31 -4.34
C ASN A 285 -34.61 0.54 -3.93
N PHE A 286 -35.22 1.60 -4.45
CA PHE A 286 -36.65 1.78 -4.37
C PHE A 286 -37.35 0.66 -5.16
N SER A 287 -38.00 -0.26 -4.46
CA SER A 287 -39.00 -1.10 -5.11
C SER A 287 -40.11 -0.21 -5.65
N PRO A 288 -40.50 -0.35 -6.92
CA PRO A 288 -41.61 0.45 -7.44
C PRO A 288 -42.88 0.14 -6.64
N LEU A 289 -43.56 1.20 -6.20
CA LEU A 289 -44.85 1.08 -5.53
C LEU A 289 -45.83 0.30 -6.44
N PRO A 290 -46.60 -0.64 -5.90
CA PRO A 290 -47.63 -1.32 -6.67
C PRO A 290 -48.60 -0.26 -7.19
N LYS A 291 -48.88 -0.30 -8.48
CA LYS A 291 -49.93 0.51 -9.10
C LYS A 291 -51.28 0.06 -8.51
N VAL A 292 -51.98 1.02 -7.89
CA VAL A 292 -53.38 0.90 -7.47
C VAL A 292 -54.25 0.97 -8.73
#